data_edeae55554434827c7b14046bf1e8a5b
#
_entry.id   edeae55554434827c7b14046bf1e8a5b
#
_cell.length_a   1.000
_cell.length_b   1.000
_cell.length_c   1.000
_cell.angle_alpha   90.00
_cell.angle_beta   90.00
_cell.angle_gamma   90.00
#
_symmetry.space_group_name_H-M   'P 1'
#
loop_
_entity.id
_entity.type
_entity.pdbx_description
1 polymer ?
#
loop_
_entity_poly.entity_id
_entity_poly.type
_entity_poly.pdbx_seq_one_letter_code
_entity_poly.pdbx_strand_id
1 'polypeptide(L)'
;QPEGTRRHLSSTRFDPDASPRLATFLDRVRTVVSIHGYGRDDDFFAVLLGGTNRPFAHHLAGHLRDTLSDDYRVVDDLAEMPRRLRGVHPRNPVNRPRHGGVQVELPPSIRWNLDAHDWSDRDGTPRAPQLDDLIDGLAAGVAGWDGMAAEDVA
;
A
#
# COMPACT_ATOMS: atom_id res chain seq x y z
N GLN A 1 -16.02 19.08 19.84
CA GLN A 1 -14.56 19.12 19.55
C GLN A 1 -14.31 20.23 18.54
N PRO A 2 -13.24 21.04 18.64
CA PRO A 2 -12.97 22.07 17.65
C PRO A 2 -12.70 21.43 16.30
N GLU A 3 -13.44 21.85 15.28
CA GLU A 3 -13.19 21.57 13.88
C GLU A 3 -11.77 22.01 13.54
N GLY A 4 -10.94 21.10 13.01
CA GLY A 4 -9.72 21.50 12.31
C GLY A 4 -8.42 20.79 12.66
N THR A 5 -8.33 19.93 13.66
CA THR A 5 -7.08 19.20 13.90
C THR A 5 -7.14 17.80 13.30
N ARG A 6 -6.86 17.70 12.00
CA ARG A 6 -6.57 16.40 11.38
C ARG A 6 -5.35 15.80 12.09
N ARG A 7 -5.56 14.80 12.93
CA ARG A 7 -4.49 14.04 13.60
C ARG A 7 -3.88 13.06 12.59
N HIS A 8 -3.24 13.59 11.55
CA HIS A 8 -2.50 12.78 10.60
C HIS A 8 -1.04 12.71 11.05
N LEU A 9 -0.59 11.51 11.43
CA LEU A 9 0.80 11.24 11.72
C LEU A 9 1.45 10.64 10.46
N SER A 10 2.46 11.33 9.92
CA SER A 10 3.26 10.77 8.82
C SER A 10 3.95 9.49 9.26
N SER A 11 4.02 8.48 8.38
CA SER A 11 4.70 7.20 8.64
C SER A 11 6.16 7.37 9.10
N THR A 12 6.85 8.41 8.63
CA THR A 12 8.24 8.73 9.04
C THR A 12 8.36 9.35 10.44
N ARG A 13 7.24 9.74 11.05
CA ARG A 13 7.17 10.29 12.42
C ARG A 13 6.55 9.29 13.40
N PHE A 14 6.07 8.17 12.88
CA PHE A 14 5.55 7.08 13.69
C PHE A 14 6.74 6.31 14.29
N ASP A 15 6.73 6.15 15.60
CA ASP A 15 7.71 5.32 16.31
C ASP A 15 7.11 3.94 16.60
N PRO A 16 7.54 2.89 15.87
CA PRO A 16 7.03 1.53 16.13
C PRO A 16 7.31 1.04 17.55
N ASP A 17 8.38 1.52 18.18
CA ASP A 17 8.78 1.08 19.52
C ASP A 17 7.87 1.67 20.61
N ALA A 18 7.10 2.71 20.29
CA ALA A 18 6.01 3.20 21.15
C ALA A 18 4.83 2.20 21.24
N SER A 19 4.80 1.17 20.37
CA SER A 19 3.81 0.08 20.39
C SER A 19 4.52 -1.27 20.47
N PRO A 20 4.63 -1.89 21.64
CA PRO A 20 5.31 -3.20 21.81
C PRO A 20 4.74 -4.29 20.87
N ARG A 21 3.43 -4.24 20.58
CA ARG A 21 2.80 -5.20 19.65
C ARG A 21 3.26 -5.00 18.21
N LEU A 22 3.38 -3.74 17.78
CA LEU A 22 3.87 -3.42 16.43
C LEU A 22 5.36 -3.75 16.30
N ALA A 23 6.17 -3.40 17.29
CA ALA A 23 7.58 -3.77 17.33
C ALA A 23 7.75 -5.29 17.20
N THR A 24 7.05 -6.07 18.04
CA THR A 24 7.06 -7.53 17.98
C THR A 24 6.62 -8.08 16.63
N PHE A 25 5.62 -7.49 16.01
CA PHE A 25 5.16 -7.88 14.67
C PHE A 25 6.26 -7.65 13.63
N LEU A 26 6.82 -6.44 13.59
CA LEU A 26 7.86 -6.07 12.61
C LEU A 26 9.14 -6.90 12.76
N ASP A 27 9.49 -7.32 13.99
CA ASP A 27 10.65 -8.16 14.26
C ASP A 27 10.44 -9.62 13.83
N ARG A 28 9.19 -10.09 13.74
CA ARG A 28 8.86 -11.49 13.38
C ARG A 28 8.68 -11.70 11.88
N VAL A 29 8.30 -10.67 11.14
CA VAL A 29 8.05 -10.78 9.71
C VAL A 29 9.31 -10.46 8.91
N ARG A 30 9.49 -11.14 7.76
CA ARG A 30 10.62 -10.86 6.86
C ARG A 30 10.34 -9.71 5.93
N THR A 31 9.08 -9.59 5.52
CA THR A 31 8.57 -8.51 4.68
C THR A 31 7.18 -8.11 5.11
N VAL A 32 6.71 -6.93 4.72
CA VAL A 32 5.39 -6.41 5.07
C VAL A 32 4.82 -5.59 3.93
N VAL A 33 3.49 -5.61 3.81
CA VAL A 33 2.74 -4.68 2.96
C VAL A 33 1.99 -3.71 3.87
N SER A 34 2.14 -2.41 3.65
CA SER A 34 1.35 -1.37 4.31
C SER A 34 0.39 -0.73 3.32
N ILE A 35 -0.87 -0.59 3.73
CA ILE A 35 -1.91 0.02 2.90
C ILE A 35 -2.17 1.43 3.39
N HIS A 36 -2.06 2.40 2.49
CA HIS A 36 -2.31 3.81 2.71
C HIS A 36 -3.35 4.32 1.72
N GLY A 37 -4.00 5.42 2.05
CA GLY A 37 -4.86 6.14 1.11
C GLY A 37 -4.28 7.53 0.85
N TYR A 38 -4.40 8.01 -0.36
CA TYR A 38 -4.05 9.37 -0.71
C TYR A 38 -5.19 10.08 -1.44
N GLY A 39 -5.15 11.40 -1.48
CA GLY A 39 -6.12 12.24 -2.21
C GLY A 39 -5.38 13.17 -3.15
N ARG A 40 -5.43 12.88 -4.45
CA ARG A 40 -4.85 13.72 -5.52
C ARG A 40 -5.76 13.64 -6.73
N ASP A 41 -6.08 14.80 -7.29
CA ASP A 41 -6.93 14.89 -8.48
C ASP A 41 -6.19 14.45 -9.75
N ASP A 42 -4.86 14.65 -9.77
CA ASP A 42 -3.98 14.31 -10.89
C ASP A 42 -3.63 12.81 -10.99
N ASP A 43 -3.91 12.04 -9.93
CA ASP A 43 -3.62 10.58 -9.86
C ASP A 43 -4.85 9.80 -9.35
N PHE A 44 -6.06 10.19 -9.78
CA PHE A 44 -7.31 9.67 -9.22
C PHE A 44 -7.51 8.17 -9.43
N PHE A 45 -6.89 7.58 -10.45
CA PHE A 45 -6.95 6.16 -10.80
C PHE A 45 -5.57 5.46 -10.72
N ALA A 46 -4.61 5.99 -9.96
CA ALA A 46 -3.29 5.38 -9.86
C ALA A 46 -3.10 4.65 -8.54
N VAL A 47 -2.83 3.34 -8.59
CA VAL A 47 -2.36 2.55 -7.46
C VAL A 47 -0.83 2.56 -7.48
N LEU A 48 -0.21 3.06 -6.37
CA LEU A 48 1.24 3.25 -6.33
C LEU A 48 1.87 2.22 -5.37
N LEU A 49 2.93 1.55 -5.80
CA LEU A 49 3.65 0.53 -5.03
C LEU A 49 5.08 1.01 -4.71
N GLY A 50 5.22 1.68 -3.59
CA GLY A 50 6.49 2.17 -3.05
C GLY A 50 7.15 1.17 -2.08
N GLY A 51 8.01 1.69 -1.19
CA GLY A 51 8.76 0.89 -0.23
C GLY A 51 10.12 0.44 -0.76
N THR A 52 10.92 -0.22 0.10
CA THR A 52 12.30 -0.60 -0.24
C THR A 52 12.43 -1.98 -0.87
N ASN A 53 11.44 -2.87 -0.68
CA ASN A 53 11.44 -4.18 -1.35
C ASN A 53 10.91 -4.05 -2.78
N ARG A 54 11.80 -3.64 -3.70
CA ARG A 54 11.42 -3.39 -5.10
C ARG A 54 11.02 -4.65 -5.86
N PRO A 55 11.74 -5.81 -5.74
CA PRO A 55 11.32 -7.05 -6.37
C PRO A 55 9.88 -7.45 -5.98
N PHE A 56 9.55 -7.34 -4.68
CA PHE A 56 8.19 -7.64 -4.22
C PHE A 56 7.16 -6.63 -4.72
N ALA A 57 7.52 -5.34 -4.80
CA ALA A 57 6.63 -4.33 -5.37
C ALA A 57 6.31 -4.60 -6.86
N HIS A 58 7.32 -4.98 -7.66
CA HIS A 58 7.13 -5.35 -9.06
C HIS A 58 6.28 -6.62 -9.21
N HIS A 59 6.50 -7.63 -8.35
CA HIS A 59 5.70 -8.84 -8.32
C HIS A 59 4.22 -8.55 -8.00
N LEU A 60 3.94 -7.79 -6.92
CA LEU A 60 2.57 -7.38 -6.59
C LEU A 60 1.92 -6.54 -7.70
N ALA A 61 2.68 -5.65 -8.34
CA ALA A 61 2.18 -4.84 -9.44
C ALA A 61 1.73 -5.67 -10.64
N GLY A 62 2.43 -6.78 -10.94
CA GLY A 62 2.00 -7.74 -11.95
C GLY A 62 0.60 -8.27 -11.65
N HIS A 63 0.39 -8.83 -10.48
CA HIS A 63 -0.92 -9.35 -10.05
C HIS A 63 -2.02 -8.29 -10.04
N LEU A 64 -1.70 -7.07 -9.63
CA LEU A 64 -2.69 -5.98 -9.64
C LEU A 64 -3.07 -5.55 -11.07
N ARG A 65 -2.15 -5.60 -12.02
CA ARG A 65 -2.46 -5.34 -13.45
C ARG A 65 -3.33 -6.44 -14.05
N ASP A 66 -3.23 -7.67 -13.55
CA ASP A 66 -4.04 -8.79 -14.02
C ASP A 66 -5.47 -8.78 -13.46
N THR A 67 -5.70 -8.12 -12.31
CA THR A 67 -7.01 -8.14 -11.62
C THR A 67 -7.78 -6.83 -11.72
N LEU A 68 -7.10 -5.68 -11.69
CA LEU A 68 -7.76 -4.38 -11.83
C LEU A 68 -8.15 -4.10 -13.29
N SER A 69 -9.23 -3.35 -13.48
CA SER A 69 -9.62 -2.89 -14.82
C SER A 69 -8.57 -1.96 -15.44
N ASP A 70 -8.56 -1.85 -16.76
CA ASP A 70 -7.66 -0.99 -17.54
C ASP A 70 -7.78 0.51 -17.19
N ASP A 71 -8.83 0.90 -16.46
CA ASP A 71 -8.97 2.27 -15.95
C ASP A 71 -7.91 2.60 -14.89
N TYR A 72 -7.37 1.57 -14.20
CA TYR A 72 -6.39 1.76 -13.14
C TYR A 72 -4.96 1.65 -13.67
N ARG A 73 -4.17 2.69 -13.41
CA ARG A 73 -2.73 2.68 -13.63
C ARG A 73 -2.02 2.15 -12.39
N VAL A 74 -1.33 1.02 -12.51
CA VAL A 74 -0.50 0.45 -11.44
C VAL A 74 0.94 0.91 -11.63
N VAL A 75 1.44 1.75 -10.71
CA VAL A 75 2.76 2.39 -10.77
C VAL A 75 3.68 1.76 -9.75
N ASP A 76 4.72 1.12 -10.21
CA ASP A 76 5.77 0.49 -9.39
C ASP A 76 7.18 1.04 -9.70
N ASP A 77 7.32 1.99 -10.63
CA ASP A 77 8.56 2.75 -10.80
C ASP A 77 8.57 3.95 -9.84
N LEU A 78 9.55 3.99 -8.93
CA LEU A 78 9.72 5.10 -8.00
C LEU A 78 9.97 6.45 -8.69
N ALA A 79 10.51 6.45 -9.92
CA ALA A 79 10.74 7.68 -10.68
C ALA A 79 9.43 8.38 -11.05
N GLU A 80 8.39 7.59 -11.35
CA GLU A 80 7.06 8.08 -11.71
C GLU A 80 6.20 8.50 -10.50
N MET A 81 6.62 8.12 -9.28
CA MET A 81 5.86 8.43 -8.06
C MET A 81 6.20 9.81 -7.51
N PRO A 82 5.22 10.54 -6.96
CA PRO A 82 5.48 11.71 -6.12
C PRO A 82 6.39 11.33 -4.94
N ARG A 83 7.47 12.09 -4.73
CA ARG A 83 8.49 11.78 -3.70
C ARG A 83 7.91 11.42 -2.34
N ARG A 84 6.83 12.12 -1.92
CA ARG A 84 6.18 11.91 -0.62
C ARG A 84 5.42 10.59 -0.49
N LEU A 85 5.08 9.93 -1.62
CA LEU A 85 4.31 8.69 -1.66
C LEU A 85 5.19 7.45 -1.93
N ARG A 86 6.51 7.64 -2.15
CA ARG A 86 7.44 6.54 -2.46
C ARG A 86 7.65 5.55 -1.31
N GLY A 87 7.39 5.96 -0.06
CA GLY A 87 7.53 5.09 1.11
C GLY A 87 8.94 4.59 1.44
N VAL A 88 9.99 5.08 0.78
CA VAL A 88 11.37 4.55 0.87
C VAL A 88 12.20 5.11 2.04
N HIS A 89 11.62 5.98 2.87
CA HIS A 89 12.35 6.58 3.98
C HIS A 89 12.71 5.50 5.04
N PRO A 90 13.97 5.43 5.56
CA PRO A 90 14.40 4.37 6.48
C PRO A 90 13.60 4.34 7.80
N ARG A 91 13.04 5.47 8.24
CA ARG A 91 12.17 5.53 9.42
C ARG A 91 10.72 5.11 9.16
N ASN A 92 10.36 4.78 7.91
CA ASN A 92 9.04 4.25 7.63
C ASN A 92 8.95 2.81 8.16
N PRO A 93 7.97 2.47 9.01
CA PRO A 93 7.82 1.12 9.58
C PRO A 93 7.78 0.01 8.54
N VAL A 94 7.26 0.28 7.34
CA VAL A 94 7.22 -0.69 6.24
C VAL A 94 8.61 -1.20 5.83
N ASN A 95 9.67 -0.40 6.05
CA ASN A 95 11.04 -0.74 5.67
C ASN A 95 11.85 -1.38 6.80
N ARG A 96 11.25 -1.57 7.98
CA ARG A 96 11.94 -2.11 9.16
C ARG A 96 12.19 -3.61 9.12
N PRO A 97 11.31 -4.47 8.57
CA PRO A 97 11.60 -5.90 8.41
C PRO A 97 12.87 -6.15 7.61
N ARG A 98 13.50 -7.32 7.84
CA ARG A 98 14.81 -7.67 7.26
C ARG A 98 14.90 -7.47 5.74
N HIS A 99 13.85 -7.81 5.02
CA HIS A 99 13.79 -7.66 3.56
C HIS A 99 13.05 -6.38 3.11
N GLY A 100 12.77 -5.47 4.06
CA GLY A 100 11.94 -4.30 3.78
C GLY A 100 10.50 -4.67 3.47
N GLY A 101 9.78 -3.73 2.86
CA GLY A 101 8.38 -3.97 2.50
C GLY A 101 7.90 -3.10 1.35
N VAL A 102 6.61 -3.22 1.07
CA VAL A 102 5.91 -2.49 0.03
C VAL A 102 4.85 -1.58 0.65
N GLN A 103 4.90 -0.29 0.33
CA GLN A 103 3.84 0.66 0.66
C GLN A 103 2.91 0.79 -0.54
N VAL A 104 1.66 0.39 -0.37
CA VAL A 104 0.61 0.52 -1.39
C VAL A 104 -0.20 1.77 -1.08
N GLU A 105 -0.23 2.70 -2.01
CA GLU A 105 -0.99 3.95 -1.91
C GLU A 105 -2.24 3.84 -2.79
N LEU A 106 -3.41 3.89 -2.17
CA LEU A 106 -4.70 3.72 -2.83
C LEU A 106 -5.32 5.06 -3.22
N PRO A 107 -5.75 5.24 -4.47
CA PRO A 107 -6.50 6.41 -4.88
C PRO A 107 -7.91 6.40 -4.28
N PRO A 108 -8.60 7.56 -4.22
CA PRO A 108 -9.99 7.62 -3.77
C PRO A 108 -10.93 6.72 -4.57
N SER A 109 -10.73 6.62 -5.89
CA SER A 109 -11.56 5.83 -6.80
C SER A 109 -11.66 4.35 -6.41
N ILE A 110 -10.59 3.76 -5.87
CA ILE A 110 -10.57 2.33 -5.49
C ILE A 110 -11.54 2.02 -4.34
N ARG A 111 -11.80 2.99 -3.47
CA ARG A 111 -12.62 2.83 -2.27
C ARG A 111 -14.04 3.37 -2.40
N TRP A 112 -14.31 4.15 -3.45
CA TRP A 112 -15.62 4.72 -3.68
C TRP A 112 -16.56 3.72 -4.38
N ASN A 113 -17.66 3.37 -3.74
CA ASN A 113 -18.70 2.56 -4.36
C ASN A 113 -19.67 3.46 -5.13
N LEU A 114 -19.67 3.34 -6.45
CA LEU A 114 -20.52 4.15 -7.33
C LEU A 114 -22.02 3.85 -7.15
N ASP A 115 -22.37 2.60 -6.94
CA ASP A 115 -23.79 2.18 -6.80
C ASP A 115 -24.38 2.64 -5.47
N ALA A 116 -23.60 2.51 -4.39
CA ALA A 116 -24.01 2.93 -3.06
C ALA A 116 -23.85 4.44 -2.83
N HIS A 117 -23.16 5.16 -3.71
CA HIS A 117 -22.77 6.58 -3.53
C HIS A 117 -22.10 6.84 -2.18
N ASP A 118 -21.25 5.91 -1.72
CA ASP A 118 -20.58 6.00 -0.43
C ASP A 118 -19.22 5.28 -0.45
N TRP A 119 -18.43 5.49 0.63
CA TRP A 119 -17.14 4.85 0.80
C TRP A 119 -17.29 3.39 1.24
N SER A 120 -16.57 2.48 0.57
CA SER A 120 -16.56 1.04 0.87
C SER A 120 -16.02 0.69 2.27
N ASP A 121 -15.33 1.61 2.91
CA ASP A 121 -14.81 1.47 4.28
C ASP A 121 -15.76 2.02 5.36
N ARG A 122 -16.98 2.43 4.97
CA ARG A 122 -18.03 2.84 5.91
C ARG A 122 -18.90 1.64 6.28
N ASP A 123 -19.26 1.55 7.57
CA ASP A 123 -20.15 0.51 8.08
C ASP A 123 -21.48 0.47 7.31
N GLY A 124 -21.82 -0.71 6.81
CA GLY A 124 -23.07 -0.95 6.06
C GLY A 124 -22.99 -0.65 4.56
N THR A 125 -21.91 -0.07 4.06
CA THR A 125 -21.69 0.12 2.63
C THR A 125 -21.10 -1.15 2.02
N PRO A 126 -21.67 -1.70 0.92
CA PRO A 126 -21.06 -2.79 0.18
C PRO A 126 -19.67 -2.38 -0.34
N ARG A 127 -18.74 -3.33 -0.42
CA ARG A 127 -17.47 -3.07 -1.06
C ARG A 127 -17.67 -2.76 -2.54
N ALA A 128 -16.89 -1.82 -3.05
CA ALA A 128 -16.84 -1.55 -4.47
C ALA A 128 -16.16 -2.73 -5.21
N PRO A 129 -16.63 -3.14 -6.39
CA PRO A 129 -16.04 -4.25 -7.14
C PRO A 129 -14.53 -4.10 -7.33
N GLN A 130 -14.05 -2.93 -7.69
CA GLN A 130 -12.62 -2.64 -7.86
C GLN A 130 -11.80 -2.78 -6.56
N LEU A 131 -12.42 -2.68 -5.40
CA LEU A 131 -11.77 -2.94 -4.11
C LEU A 131 -11.64 -4.45 -3.88
N ASP A 132 -12.61 -5.26 -4.31
CA ASP A 132 -12.50 -6.72 -4.28
C ASP A 132 -11.40 -7.18 -5.26
N ASP A 133 -11.33 -6.64 -6.49
CA ASP A 133 -10.27 -6.91 -7.47
C ASP A 133 -8.87 -6.57 -6.91
N LEU A 134 -8.73 -5.43 -6.21
CA LEU A 134 -7.50 -5.06 -5.52
C LEU A 134 -7.11 -6.10 -4.44
N ILE A 135 -8.08 -6.52 -3.63
CA ILE A 135 -7.86 -7.51 -2.55
C ILE A 135 -7.41 -8.83 -3.15
N ASP A 136 -8.05 -9.30 -4.21
CA ASP A 136 -7.73 -10.56 -4.87
C ASP A 136 -6.33 -10.50 -5.50
N GLY A 137 -5.98 -9.42 -6.18
CA GLY A 137 -4.64 -9.21 -6.74
C GLY A 137 -3.54 -9.17 -5.68
N LEU A 138 -3.77 -8.45 -4.57
CA LEU A 138 -2.81 -8.41 -3.45
C LEU A 138 -2.69 -9.79 -2.77
N ALA A 139 -3.80 -10.50 -2.57
CA ALA A 139 -3.80 -11.82 -1.95
C ALA A 139 -3.05 -12.84 -2.82
N ALA A 140 -3.30 -12.85 -4.13
CA ALA A 140 -2.59 -13.72 -5.08
C ALA A 140 -1.09 -13.40 -5.11
N GLY A 141 -0.73 -12.11 -5.16
CA GLY A 141 0.66 -11.69 -5.15
C GLY A 141 1.40 -12.02 -3.85
N VAL A 142 0.75 -11.89 -2.69
CA VAL A 142 1.35 -12.30 -1.41
C VAL A 142 1.50 -13.80 -1.33
N ALA A 143 0.51 -14.58 -1.78
CA ALA A 143 0.55 -16.03 -1.77
C ALA A 143 1.60 -16.61 -2.73
N GLY A 144 1.83 -15.94 -3.88
CA GLY A 144 2.82 -16.34 -4.88
C GLY A 144 4.24 -15.85 -4.60
N TRP A 145 4.45 -15.06 -3.52
CA TRP A 145 5.77 -14.52 -3.20
C TRP A 145 6.62 -15.53 -2.42
N ASP A 146 7.65 -16.05 -3.05
CA ASP A 146 8.58 -17.03 -2.45
C ASP A 146 9.66 -16.42 -1.55
N GLY A 147 9.63 -15.09 -1.39
CA GLY A 147 10.55 -14.36 -0.52
C GLY A 147 11.96 -14.20 -1.10
N MET A 148 12.12 -14.30 -2.42
CA MET A 148 13.42 -14.02 -3.07
C MET A 148 13.91 -12.63 -2.64
N ALA A 149 14.94 -12.63 -1.81
CA ALA A 149 15.64 -11.41 -1.44
C ALA A 149 16.47 -10.96 -2.64
N ALA A 150 16.69 -9.64 -2.76
CA ALA A 150 17.58 -9.08 -3.77
C ALA A 150 19.05 -9.60 -3.67
N GLU A 151 19.35 -10.42 -2.67
CA GLU A 151 20.65 -11.06 -2.42
C GLU A 151 20.84 -12.36 -3.21
N ASP A 152 19.79 -12.94 -3.79
CA ASP A 152 19.85 -14.22 -4.53
C ASP A 152 20.01 -14.02 -6.06
N VAL A 153 20.20 -12.78 -6.51
CA VAL A 153 20.46 -12.42 -7.92
C VAL A 153 21.85 -11.80 -8.01
N ALA A 154 22.86 -12.59 -7.66
CA ALA A 154 24.26 -12.26 -7.91
C ALA A 154 24.91 -13.28 -8.85
#